data_aecac49bb2613d2f703a98a41cdfce51
#
_entry.id   aecac49bb2613d2f703a98a41cdfce51
#
_cell.length_a   1.000
_cell.length_b   1.000
_cell.length_c   1.000
_cell.angle_alpha   90.00
_cell.angle_beta   90.00
_cell.angle_gamma   90.00
#
_symmetry.space_group_name_H-M   'P 1'
#
loop_
_entity.id
_entity.type
_entity.pdbx_description
1 polymer ?
#
loop_
_entity_poly.entity_id
_entity_poly.type
_entity_poly.pdbx_seq_one_letter_code
_entity_poly.pdbx_strand_id
1 'polypeptide(L)'
;YRRFDRLLGALIRWRYAVAAVVLALFAGALYAMNVMPQNFFPNLDKPYFRADCFLPDGYNIRDMERQTARLDRWLRDQPSVRTVSVTMGSSPPRYYLASPSFGPKPNFANVLVELSSKDSTAAVEQRFDRYVRENCPDLLVRSSLFKLSPAVEAAIEIGFIGPDIDTLAELTEQAQRIMASIPEVGDIRSSWGNAVPV
;
A
#
# COMPACT_ATOMS: atom_id res chain seq x y z
N TYR A 1 -49.00 14.34 24.47
CA TYR A 1 -48.64 14.08 25.88
C TYR A 1 -49.05 12.65 26.30
N ARG A 2 -50.30 12.16 26.13
CA ARG A 2 -50.79 10.81 26.58
C ARG A 2 -50.00 9.60 26.04
N ARG A 3 -49.33 9.69 24.87
CA ARG A 3 -48.48 8.61 24.34
C ARG A 3 -47.13 8.59 25.06
N PHE A 4 -46.58 9.77 25.34
CA PHE A 4 -45.31 9.91 26.05
C PHE A 4 -45.44 9.39 27.50
N ASP A 5 -46.51 9.77 28.22
CA ASP A 5 -46.75 9.33 29.60
C ASP A 5 -46.88 7.78 29.69
N ARG A 6 -47.55 7.15 28.72
CA ARG A 6 -47.68 5.70 28.65
C ARG A 6 -46.32 5.01 28.38
N LEU A 7 -45.50 5.59 27.50
CA LEU A 7 -44.18 5.08 27.19
C LEU A 7 -43.24 5.20 28.39
N LEU A 8 -43.26 6.34 29.06
CA LEU A 8 -42.48 6.59 30.26
C LEU A 8 -42.87 5.63 31.41
N GLY A 9 -44.17 5.45 31.63
CA GLY A 9 -44.68 4.52 32.63
C GLY A 9 -44.29 3.06 32.35
N ALA A 10 -44.29 2.65 31.07
CA ALA A 10 -43.82 1.33 30.65
C ALA A 10 -42.29 1.15 30.89
N LEU A 11 -41.47 2.13 30.54
CA LEU A 11 -40.02 2.12 30.76
C LEU A 11 -39.67 2.03 32.24
N ILE A 12 -40.36 2.78 33.09
CA ILE A 12 -40.16 2.75 34.56
C ILE A 12 -40.58 1.39 35.14
N ARG A 13 -41.67 0.82 34.64
CA ARG A 13 -42.17 -0.48 35.09
C ARG A 13 -41.19 -1.60 34.73
N TRP A 14 -40.57 -1.50 33.55
CA TRP A 14 -39.62 -2.51 33.04
C TRP A 14 -38.16 -2.09 33.17
N ARG A 15 -37.85 -1.22 34.18
CA ARG A 15 -36.53 -0.59 34.35
C ARG A 15 -35.35 -1.53 34.28
N TYR A 16 -35.47 -2.74 34.80
CA TYR A 16 -34.37 -3.74 34.75
C TYR A 16 -34.19 -4.34 33.34
N ALA A 17 -35.29 -4.57 32.64
CA ALA A 17 -35.22 -5.03 31.25
C ALA A 17 -34.64 -3.94 30.34
N VAL A 18 -35.04 -2.68 30.53
CA VAL A 18 -34.45 -1.55 29.81
C VAL A 18 -32.96 -1.42 30.09
N ALA A 19 -32.55 -1.52 31.35
CA ALA A 19 -31.13 -1.49 31.73
C ALA A 19 -30.34 -2.65 31.10
N ALA A 20 -30.90 -3.86 31.09
CA ALA A 20 -30.26 -5.00 30.44
C ALA A 20 -30.08 -4.83 28.93
N VAL A 21 -31.10 -4.28 28.25
CA VAL A 21 -31.03 -3.94 26.81
C VAL A 21 -29.97 -2.88 26.53
N VAL A 22 -29.91 -1.83 27.32
CA VAL A 22 -28.91 -0.76 27.17
C VAL A 22 -27.50 -1.32 27.38
N LEU A 23 -27.29 -2.15 28.41
CA LEU A 23 -26.01 -2.81 28.65
C LEU A 23 -25.62 -3.77 27.52
N ALA A 24 -26.56 -4.53 26.98
CA ALA A 24 -26.32 -5.42 25.86
C ALA A 24 -25.95 -4.64 24.58
N LEU A 25 -26.64 -3.53 24.30
CA LEU A 25 -26.30 -2.63 23.18
C LEU A 25 -24.91 -1.99 23.36
N PHE A 26 -24.57 -1.59 24.59
CA PHE A 26 -23.26 -1.02 24.89
C PHE A 26 -22.15 -2.06 24.73
N ALA A 27 -22.34 -3.27 25.24
CA ALA A 27 -21.40 -4.37 25.06
C ALA A 27 -21.24 -4.74 23.58
N GLY A 28 -22.35 -4.78 22.83
CA GLY A 28 -22.35 -4.99 21.37
C GLY A 28 -21.61 -3.89 20.60
N ALA A 29 -21.76 -2.63 21.01
CA ALA A 29 -21.05 -1.51 20.41
C ALA A 29 -19.52 -1.60 20.68
N LEU A 30 -19.11 -1.95 21.90
CA LEU A 30 -17.71 -2.17 22.23
C LEU A 30 -17.11 -3.34 21.43
N TYR A 31 -17.84 -4.42 21.29
CA TYR A 31 -17.42 -5.54 20.47
C TYR A 31 -17.27 -5.15 18.99
N ALA A 32 -18.27 -4.46 18.43
CA ALA A 32 -18.23 -3.98 17.05
C ALA A 32 -17.03 -3.04 16.81
N MET A 33 -16.71 -2.17 17.78
CA MET A 33 -15.57 -1.26 17.69
C MET A 33 -14.22 -2.00 17.65
N ASN A 34 -14.09 -3.12 18.37
CA ASN A 34 -12.88 -3.97 18.32
C ASN A 34 -12.74 -4.77 17.00
N VAL A 35 -13.86 -5.14 16.38
CA VAL A 35 -13.85 -5.92 15.13
C VAL A 35 -13.75 -5.01 13.91
N MET A 36 -14.10 -3.73 14.03
CA MET A 36 -14.04 -2.77 12.93
C MET A 36 -12.59 -2.46 12.56
N PRO A 37 -12.18 -2.69 11.29
CA PRO A 37 -10.82 -2.36 10.86
C PRO A 37 -10.59 -0.85 10.98
N GLN A 38 -9.63 -0.48 11.84
CA GLN A 38 -9.28 0.92 12.06
C GLN A 38 -8.27 1.38 11.00
N ASN A 39 -8.76 1.62 9.79
CA ASN A 39 -7.95 2.23 8.73
C ASN A 39 -8.09 3.75 8.80
N PHE A 40 -7.04 4.42 9.26
CA PHE A 40 -6.99 5.88 9.33
C PHE A 40 -7.10 6.50 7.91
N PHE A 41 -6.51 5.84 6.92
CA PHE A 41 -6.62 6.21 5.51
C PHE A 41 -7.10 5.01 4.70
N PRO A 42 -8.40 4.94 4.36
CA PRO A 42 -8.92 3.88 3.50
C PRO A 42 -8.37 4.00 2.08
N ASN A 43 -8.31 2.89 1.38
CA ASN A 43 -8.03 2.89 -0.05
C ASN A 43 -9.13 3.66 -0.78
N LEU A 44 -8.76 4.39 -1.84
CA LEU A 44 -9.72 4.99 -2.75
C LEU A 44 -10.50 3.88 -3.46
N ASP A 45 -11.81 4.01 -3.46
CA ASP A 45 -12.73 3.09 -4.15
C ASP A 45 -12.72 3.36 -5.66
N LYS A 46 -11.55 3.13 -6.29
CA LYS A 46 -11.31 3.36 -7.71
C LYS A 46 -10.74 2.10 -8.37
N PRO A 47 -11.12 1.82 -9.63
CA PRO A 47 -10.64 0.66 -10.37
C PRO A 47 -9.22 0.89 -10.94
N TYR A 48 -8.32 1.42 -10.15
CA TYR A 48 -6.94 1.70 -10.54
C TYR A 48 -5.95 1.18 -9.50
N PHE A 49 -4.83 0.66 -9.97
CA PHE A 49 -3.62 0.54 -9.15
C PHE A 49 -2.42 1.06 -9.94
N ARG A 50 -1.39 1.39 -9.21
CA ARG A 50 -0.12 1.79 -9.80
C ARG A 50 0.98 0.88 -9.32
N ALA A 51 2.02 0.77 -10.13
CA ALA A 51 3.24 0.07 -9.76
C ALA A 51 4.44 0.96 -10.11
N ASP A 52 5.27 1.25 -9.12
CA ASP A 52 6.54 1.94 -9.29
C ASP A 52 7.61 0.88 -9.46
N CYS A 53 8.30 0.89 -10.59
CA CYS A 53 9.28 -0.10 -10.99
C CYS A 53 10.69 0.52 -10.94
N PHE A 54 11.61 -0.15 -10.27
CA PHE A 54 12.99 0.28 -10.14
C PHE A 54 13.95 -0.84 -10.55
N LEU A 55 14.92 -0.51 -11.38
CA LEU A 55 16.09 -1.36 -11.61
C LEU A 55 17.25 -0.87 -10.73
N PRO A 56 18.21 -1.73 -10.41
CA PRO A 56 19.45 -1.34 -9.74
C PRO A 56 20.14 -0.16 -10.42
N ASP A 57 20.93 0.59 -9.67
CA ASP A 57 21.72 1.67 -10.24
C ASP A 57 22.72 1.12 -11.28
N GLY A 58 22.94 1.90 -12.35
CA GLY A 58 23.77 1.49 -13.49
C GLY A 58 22.98 0.94 -14.70
N TYR A 59 21.71 0.58 -14.52
CA TYR A 59 20.85 0.22 -15.63
C TYR A 59 20.37 1.46 -16.41
N ASN A 60 20.17 1.30 -17.69
CA ASN A 60 19.72 2.38 -18.58
C ASN A 60 18.22 2.25 -18.91
N ILE A 61 17.70 3.28 -19.58
CA ILE A 61 16.28 3.35 -19.95
C ILE A 61 15.85 2.22 -20.92
N ARG A 62 16.75 1.68 -21.74
CA ARG A 62 16.43 0.56 -22.64
C ARG A 62 16.26 -0.76 -21.89
N ASP A 63 16.98 -0.91 -20.80
CA ASP A 63 16.82 -2.06 -19.90
C ASP A 63 15.46 -1.97 -19.19
N MET A 64 15.09 -0.77 -18.73
CA MET A 64 13.78 -0.52 -18.16
C MET A 64 12.66 -0.77 -19.18
N GLU A 65 12.81 -0.33 -20.42
CA GLU A 65 11.86 -0.59 -21.50
C GLU A 65 11.63 -2.09 -21.73
N ARG A 66 12.69 -2.90 -21.75
CA ARG A 66 12.58 -4.36 -21.91
C ARG A 66 11.80 -5.01 -20.77
N GLN A 67 12.06 -4.61 -19.55
CA GLN A 67 11.38 -5.17 -18.39
C GLN A 67 9.91 -4.73 -18.34
N THR A 68 9.64 -3.44 -18.54
CA THR A 68 8.27 -2.92 -18.54
C THR A 68 7.42 -3.46 -19.68
N ALA A 69 8.01 -3.72 -20.87
CA ALA A 69 7.31 -4.36 -21.98
C ALA A 69 6.82 -5.79 -21.66
N ARG A 70 7.50 -6.50 -20.77
CA ARG A 70 7.04 -7.82 -20.27
C ARG A 70 5.85 -7.65 -19.33
N LEU A 71 5.92 -6.67 -18.43
CA LEU A 71 4.84 -6.35 -17.50
C LEU A 71 3.59 -5.87 -18.26
N ASP A 72 3.75 -4.97 -19.23
CA ASP A 72 2.65 -4.44 -20.04
C ASP A 72 1.92 -5.57 -20.79
N ARG A 73 2.65 -6.49 -21.42
CA ARG A 73 2.05 -7.66 -22.07
C ARG A 73 1.24 -8.51 -21.11
N TRP A 74 1.83 -8.89 -19.98
CA TRP A 74 1.15 -9.71 -19.00
C TRP A 74 -0.10 -9.04 -18.45
N LEU A 75 -0.05 -7.72 -18.20
CA LEU A 75 -1.18 -6.96 -17.71
C LEU A 75 -2.31 -6.88 -18.74
N ARG A 76 -1.99 -6.66 -20.02
CA ARG A 76 -2.99 -6.59 -21.09
C ARG A 76 -3.68 -7.94 -21.35
N ASP A 77 -3.03 -9.05 -21.03
CA ASP A 77 -3.61 -10.39 -21.14
C ASP A 77 -4.62 -10.69 -20.01
N GLN A 78 -4.73 -9.84 -18.99
CA GLN A 78 -5.70 -10.02 -17.92
C GLN A 78 -7.10 -9.54 -18.33
N PRO A 79 -8.16 -10.37 -18.22
CA PRO A 79 -9.49 -10.02 -18.74
C PRO A 79 -10.16 -8.82 -18.04
N SER A 80 -9.72 -8.51 -16.82
CA SER A 80 -10.23 -7.36 -16.05
C SER A 80 -9.47 -6.07 -16.28
N VAL A 81 -8.35 -6.09 -17.00
CA VAL A 81 -7.56 -4.90 -17.30
C VAL A 81 -8.13 -4.21 -18.53
N ARG A 82 -8.38 -2.91 -18.41
CA ARG A 82 -8.92 -2.06 -19.47
C ARG A 82 -7.84 -1.28 -20.18
N THR A 83 -6.97 -0.65 -19.40
CA THR A 83 -5.90 0.21 -19.93
C THR A 83 -4.65 0.05 -19.10
N VAL A 84 -3.50 0.02 -19.75
CA VAL A 84 -2.19 0.07 -19.10
C VAL A 84 -1.43 1.26 -19.67
N SER A 85 -0.95 2.12 -18.79
CA SER A 85 -0.12 3.29 -19.15
C SER A 85 1.24 3.15 -18.47
N VAL A 86 2.30 3.18 -19.27
CA VAL A 86 3.69 3.06 -18.78
C VAL A 86 4.42 4.38 -19.04
N THR A 87 4.96 4.97 -17.98
CA THR A 87 5.83 6.14 -18.04
C THR A 87 7.22 5.75 -17.58
N MET A 88 8.24 6.02 -18.40
CA MET A 88 9.63 5.63 -18.12
C MET A 88 10.53 6.86 -17.94
N GLY A 89 11.56 6.73 -17.10
CA GLY A 89 12.58 7.76 -16.93
C GLY A 89 12.19 8.91 -16.00
N SER A 90 10.93 8.99 -15.58
CA SER A 90 10.43 9.96 -14.59
C SER A 90 9.05 9.57 -14.10
N SER A 91 8.61 10.15 -13.01
CA SER A 91 7.21 10.03 -12.62
C SER A 91 6.30 10.77 -13.59
N PRO A 92 5.11 10.23 -13.88
CA PRO A 92 4.08 10.96 -14.58
C PRO A 92 3.61 12.18 -13.76
N PRO A 93 2.85 13.11 -14.36
CA PRO A 93 2.15 14.12 -13.59
C PRO A 93 1.33 13.49 -12.45
N ARG A 94 1.27 14.17 -11.32
CA ARG A 94 0.57 13.62 -10.15
C ARG A 94 -0.89 13.36 -10.48
N TYR A 95 -1.34 12.12 -10.33
CA TYR A 95 -2.74 11.75 -10.52
C TYR A 95 -3.64 12.28 -9.40
N TYR A 96 -3.06 12.43 -8.20
CA TYR A 96 -3.70 13.00 -7.01
C TYR A 96 -2.62 13.55 -6.07
N LEU A 97 -3.01 14.38 -5.11
CA LEU A 97 -2.09 15.14 -4.26
C LEU A 97 -1.08 14.26 -3.51
N ALA A 98 -1.53 13.10 -3.03
CA ALA A 98 -0.71 12.16 -2.28
C ALA A 98 0.09 11.18 -3.17
N SER A 99 0.11 11.36 -4.49
CA SER A 99 0.93 10.54 -5.37
C SER A 99 2.41 10.88 -5.22
N PRO A 100 3.30 9.91 -4.88
CA PRO A 100 4.72 10.18 -4.89
C PRO A 100 5.19 10.58 -6.28
N SER A 101 6.19 11.43 -6.32
CA SER A 101 6.78 11.93 -7.56
C SER A 101 8.29 11.81 -7.47
N PHE A 102 8.86 11.06 -8.39
CA PHE A 102 10.31 10.91 -8.54
C PHE A 102 10.79 11.78 -9.70
N GLY A 103 11.92 12.42 -9.53
CA GLY A 103 12.59 13.16 -10.58
C GLY A 103 13.10 12.25 -11.71
N PRO A 104 13.81 12.81 -12.70
CA PRO A 104 14.38 12.04 -13.80
C PRO A 104 15.32 10.93 -13.29
N LYS A 105 15.00 9.67 -13.61
CA LYS A 105 15.79 8.47 -13.28
C LYS A 105 15.66 7.45 -14.40
N PRO A 106 16.76 7.11 -15.12
CA PRO A 106 16.71 6.19 -16.26
C PRO A 106 16.32 4.75 -15.86
N ASN A 107 16.56 4.39 -14.60
CA ASN A 107 16.24 3.10 -14.02
C ASN A 107 14.87 3.05 -13.32
N PHE A 108 13.97 4.00 -13.62
CA PHE A 108 12.64 4.09 -13.04
C PHE A 108 11.55 4.05 -14.11
N ALA A 109 10.46 3.36 -13.82
CA ALA A 109 9.21 3.44 -14.56
C ALA A 109 7.99 3.39 -13.62
N ASN A 110 6.93 4.04 -14.04
CA ASN A 110 5.62 3.97 -13.40
C ASN A 110 4.63 3.29 -14.34
N VAL A 111 3.92 2.30 -13.82
CA VAL A 111 2.85 1.59 -14.53
C VAL A 111 1.54 1.91 -13.84
N LEU A 112 0.62 2.52 -14.57
CA LEU A 112 -0.75 2.77 -14.13
C LEU A 112 -1.68 1.79 -14.82
N VAL A 113 -2.47 1.06 -14.05
CA VAL A 113 -3.39 0.05 -14.55
C VAL A 113 -4.82 0.45 -14.21
N GLU A 114 -5.65 0.56 -15.24
CA GLU A 114 -7.10 0.74 -15.11
C GLU A 114 -7.81 -0.60 -15.30
N LEU A 115 -8.73 -0.91 -14.39
CA LEU A 115 -9.53 -2.13 -14.44
C LEU A 115 -10.99 -1.83 -14.77
N SER A 116 -11.71 -2.85 -15.21
CA SER A 116 -13.13 -2.75 -15.52
C SER A 116 -14.01 -2.66 -14.27
N SER A 117 -13.55 -3.19 -13.13
CA SER A 117 -14.25 -3.16 -11.84
C SER A 117 -13.28 -2.98 -10.68
N LYS A 118 -13.72 -2.21 -9.68
CA LYS A 118 -13.00 -2.01 -8.43
C LYS A 118 -12.80 -3.31 -7.64
N ASP A 119 -13.77 -4.22 -7.71
CA ASP A 119 -13.75 -5.47 -6.94
C ASP A 119 -12.63 -6.42 -7.38
N SER A 120 -12.20 -6.30 -8.65
CA SER A 120 -11.10 -7.09 -9.19
C SER A 120 -9.71 -6.48 -8.95
N THR A 121 -9.63 -5.22 -8.48
CA THR A 121 -8.38 -4.48 -8.41
C THR A 121 -7.36 -5.13 -7.48
N ALA A 122 -7.74 -5.45 -6.25
CA ALA A 122 -6.86 -6.08 -5.28
C ALA A 122 -6.40 -7.48 -5.73
N ALA A 123 -7.30 -8.25 -6.36
CA ALA A 123 -6.97 -9.59 -6.85
C ALA A 123 -6.00 -9.55 -8.04
N VAL A 124 -6.11 -8.56 -8.93
CA VAL A 124 -5.19 -8.38 -10.05
C VAL A 124 -3.84 -7.87 -9.55
N GLU A 125 -3.82 -6.91 -8.62
CA GLU A 125 -2.60 -6.42 -7.98
C GLU A 125 -1.81 -7.55 -7.33
N GLN A 126 -2.44 -8.40 -6.52
CA GLN A 126 -1.77 -9.55 -5.88
C GLN A 126 -1.22 -10.56 -6.89
N ARG A 127 -1.94 -10.81 -8.00
CA ARG A 127 -1.44 -11.67 -9.08
C ARG A 127 -0.27 -11.03 -9.80
N PHE A 128 -0.31 -9.73 -10.01
CA PHE A 128 0.77 -8.96 -10.60
C PHE A 128 2.03 -9.03 -9.75
N ASP A 129 1.93 -8.82 -8.45
CA ASP A 129 3.06 -8.92 -7.52
C ASP A 129 3.68 -10.32 -7.51
N ARG A 130 2.85 -11.35 -7.58
CA ARG A 130 3.33 -12.74 -7.71
C ARG A 130 4.09 -12.94 -9.02
N TYR A 131 3.51 -12.51 -10.13
CA TYR A 131 4.14 -12.60 -11.43
C TYR A 131 5.50 -11.90 -11.47
N VAL A 132 5.59 -10.71 -10.90
CA VAL A 132 6.86 -9.96 -10.82
C VAL A 132 7.91 -10.72 -10.02
N ARG A 133 7.57 -11.21 -8.84
CA ARG A 133 8.50 -11.99 -8.00
C ARG A 133 9.03 -13.25 -8.70
N GLU A 134 8.19 -13.91 -9.48
CA GLU A 134 8.56 -15.16 -10.17
C GLU A 134 9.33 -14.93 -11.47
N ASN A 135 9.05 -13.83 -12.19
CA ASN A 135 9.54 -13.65 -13.56
C ASN A 135 10.51 -12.48 -13.75
N CYS A 136 10.60 -11.57 -12.78
CA CYS A 136 11.40 -10.34 -12.87
C CYS A 136 12.21 -10.10 -11.59
N PRO A 137 13.15 -10.99 -11.21
CA PRO A 137 13.85 -10.90 -9.92
C PRO A 137 14.73 -9.64 -9.79
N ASP A 138 15.22 -9.10 -10.91
CA ASP A 138 16.05 -7.89 -10.92
C ASP A 138 15.22 -6.60 -10.84
N LEU A 139 13.90 -6.70 -11.01
CA LEU A 139 13.01 -5.55 -11.02
C LEU A 139 12.32 -5.42 -9.66
N LEU A 140 12.65 -4.35 -8.96
CA LEU A 140 11.92 -3.98 -7.76
C LEU A 140 10.62 -3.28 -8.16
N VAL A 141 9.49 -3.89 -7.84
CA VAL A 141 8.16 -3.33 -8.13
C VAL A 141 7.42 -3.06 -6.84
N ARG A 142 6.90 -1.84 -6.71
CA ARG A 142 6.01 -1.42 -5.63
C ARG A 142 4.62 -1.20 -6.20
N SER A 143 3.77 -2.19 -6.11
CA SER A 143 2.37 -2.00 -6.41
C SER A 143 1.65 -1.32 -5.25
N SER A 144 0.67 -0.51 -5.55
CA SER A 144 -0.19 0.11 -4.54
C SER A 144 -1.53 0.52 -5.11
N LEU A 145 -2.58 0.25 -4.36
CA LEU A 145 -3.88 0.88 -4.56
C LEU A 145 -3.80 2.37 -4.24
N PHE A 146 -4.65 3.15 -4.85
CA PHE A 146 -4.72 4.58 -4.51
C PHE A 146 -5.26 4.76 -3.10
N LYS A 147 -4.52 5.51 -2.28
CA LYS A 147 -4.87 5.84 -0.89
C LYS A 147 -4.98 7.35 -0.73
N LEU A 148 -5.85 7.80 0.15
CA LEU A 148 -5.94 9.21 0.55
C LEU A 148 -4.85 9.62 1.56
N SER A 149 -3.94 8.69 1.90
CA SER A 149 -2.82 8.97 2.80
C SER A 149 -1.72 9.79 2.10
N PRO A 150 -0.93 10.56 2.85
CA PRO A 150 0.32 11.09 2.34
C PRO A 150 1.16 9.97 1.70
N ALA A 151 1.90 10.31 0.65
CA ALA A 151 2.81 9.36 0.02
C ALA A 151 3.92 9.00 1.01
N VAL A 152 3.86 7.80 1.56
CA VAL A 152 4.94 7.19 2.31
C VAL A 152 5.62 6.14 1.44
N GLU A 153 6.94 6.15 1.44
CA GLU A 153 7.70 5.21 0.63
C GLU A 153 7.68 3.79 1.22
N ALA A 154 7.59 3.68 2.54
CA ALA A 154 7.48 2.43 3.26
C ALA A 154 6.45 2.52 4.39
N ALA A 155 5.89 1.39 4.81
CA ALA A 155 4.97 1.32 5.95
C ALA A 155 5.71 1.56 7.28
N ILE A 156 6.98 1.16 7.34
CA ILE A 156 7.87 1.35 8.49
C ILE A 156 9.18 1.93 7.95
N GLU A 157 9.59 3.07 8.49
CA GLU A 157 10.86 3.73 8.18
C GLU A 157 11.67 3.87 9.47
N ILE A 158 12.91 3.39 9.46
CA ILE A 158 13.83 3.52 10.56
C ILE A 158 14.99 4.39 10.10
N GLY A 159 15.18 5.54 10.74
CA GLY A 159 16.27 6.47 10.45
C GLY A 159 17.38 6.39 11.48
N PHE A 160 18.60 6.21 11.02
CA PHE A 160 19.81 6.36 11.85
C PHE A 160 20.44 7.71 11.56
N ILE A 161 20.76 8.47 12.60
CA ILE A 161 21.37 9.80 12.50
C ILE A 161 22.65 9.79 13.31
N GLY A 162 23.75 10.14 12.69
CA GLY A 162 25.07 10.21 13.36
C GLY A 162 26.13 10.86 12.47
N PRO A 163 27.26 11.21 13.04
CA PRO A 163 28.36 11.88 12.32
C PRO A 163 29.24 10.90 11.52
N ASP A 164 29.23 9.62 11.86
CA ASP A 164 30.12 8.62 11.29
C ASP A 164 29.39 7.71 10.32
N ILE A 165 29.85 7.75 9.08
CA ILE A 165 29.23 7.04 7.94
C ILE A 165 29.36 5.52 8.07
N ASP A 166 30.51 5.03 8.51
CA ASP A 166 30.78 3.60 8.61
C ASP A 166 29.91 2.97 9.70
N THR A 167 29.81 3.63 10.85
CA THR A 167 28.89 3.22 11.93
C THR A 167 27.43 3.21 11.47
N LEU A 168 27.00 4.20 10.69
CA LEU A 168 25.62 4.22 10.14
C LEU A 168 25.38 3.09 9.17
N ALA A 169 26.36 2.72 8.34
CA ALA A 169 26.26 1.60 7.43
C ALA A 169 26.12 0.27 8.20
N GLU A 170 26.95 0.04 9.21
CA GLU A 170 26.87 -1.16 10.06
C GLU A 170 25.53 -1.27 10.79
N LEU A 171 25.02 -0.18 11.37
CA LEU A 171 23.72 -0.16 12.02
C LEU A 171 22.58 -0.45 11.05
N THR A 172 22.67 0.08 9.82
CA THR A 172 21.69 -0.17 8.77
C THR A 172 21.67 -1.66 8.39
N GLU A 173 22.84 -2.28 8.20
CA GLU A 173 22.94 -3.71 7.90
C GLU A 173 22.42 -4.58 9.06
N GLN A 174 22.71 -4.21 10.31
CA GLN A 174 22.17 -4.90 11.47
C GLN A 174 20.64 -4.84 11.52
N ALA A 175 20.08 -3.64 11.30
CA ALA A 175 18.64 -3.45 11.24
C ALA A 175 17.98 -4.27 10.12
N GLN A 176 18.58 -4.28 8.92
CA GLN A 176 18.09 -5.10 7.80
C GLN A 176 18.09 -6.59 8.15
N ARG A 177 19.16 -7.12 8.79
CA ARG A 177 19.22 -8.51 9.25
C ARG A 177 18.13 -8.84 10.27
N ILE A 178 17.90 -7.95 11.23
CA ILE A 178 16.83 -8.13 12.23
C ILE A 178 15.46 -8.13 11.56
N MET A 179 15.19 -7.18 10.67
CA MET A 179 13.93 -7.10 9.95
C MET A 179 13.70 -8.33 9.05
N ALA A 180 14.74 -8.83 8.39
CA ALA A 180 14.68 -10.03 7.56
C ALA A 180 14.36 -11.31 8.35
N SER A 181 14.58 -11.32 9.67
CA SER A 181 14.21 -12.45 10.52
C SER A 181 12.71 -12.50 10.87
N ILE A 182 11.96 -11.45 10.55
CA ILE A 182 10.53 -11.33 10.84
C ILE A 182 9.73 -11.75 9.60
N PRO A 183 8.95 -12.84 9.63
CA PRO A 183 8.25 -13.37 8.45
C PRO A 183 7.25 -12.41 7.81
N GLU A 184 6.69 -11.50 8.60
CA GLU A 184 5.69 -10.51 8.17
C GLU A 184 6.30 -9.29 7.49
N VAL A 185 7.64 -9.12 7.56
CA VAL A 185 8.35 -7.98 6.95
C VAL A 185 8.88 -8.39 5.59
N GLY A 186 8.41 -7.71 4.56
CA GLY A 186 8.88 -7.87 3.19
C GLY A 186 9.51 -6.59 2.66
N ASP A 187 10.25 -6.71 1.55
CA ASP A 187 10.79 -5.57 0.79
C ASP A 187 11.64 -4.59 1.63
N ILE A 188 12.65 -5.18 2.31
CA ILE A 188 13.58 -4.44 3.16
C ILE A 188 14.64 -3.77 2.29
N ARG A 189 14.88 -2.48 2.50
CA ARG A 189 15.89 -1.73 1.74
C ARG A 189 16.47 -0.57 2.54
N SER A 190 17.63 -0.11 2.08
CA SER A 190 18.29 1.08 2.56
C SER A 190 18.14 2.23 1.55
N SER A 191 18.06 3.46 2.04
CA SER A 191 18.12 4.67 1.22
C SER A 191 19.51 4.95 0.64
N TRP A 192 20.54 4.26 1.14
CA TRP A 192 21.94 4.47 0.71
C TRP A 192 22.31 3.80 -0.60
N GLY A 193 21.42 2.94 -1.16
CA GLY A 193 21.73 2.20 -2.37
C GLY A 193 22.87 1.19 -2.19
N ASN A 194 23.28 0.58 -3.29
CA ASN A 194 24.45 -0.27 -3.30
C ASN A 194 25.71 0.62 -3.39
N ALA A 195 26.75 0.27 -2.63
CA ALA A 195 28.06 0.91 -2.79
C ALA A 195 28.53 0.69 -4.25
N VAL A 196 28.64 1.78 -5.00
CA VAL A 196 29.21 1.75 -6.33
C VAL A 196 30.72 1.81 -6.14
N PRO A 197 31.51 0.81 -6.57
CA PRO A 197 32.95 0.91 -6.54
C PRO A 197 33.37 2.07 -7.44
N VAL A 198 34.08 3.03 -6.86
CA VAL A 198 34.66 4.20 -7.56
C VAL A 198 35.91 3.77 -8.29
#